data_34c95d62580500f0b01d4b9042d879c4
#
_entry.id   34c95d62580500f0b01d4b9042d879c4
#
_cell.length_a   1.000
_cell.length_b   1.000
_cell.length_c   1.000
_cell.angle_alpha   90.00
_cell.angle_beta   90.00
_cell.angle_gamma   90.00
#
_symmetry.space_group_name_H-M   'P 1'
#
loop_
_entity.id
_entity.type
_entity.pdbx_description
1 polymer ?
#
loop_
_entity_poly.entity_id
_entity_poly.type
_entity_poly.pdbx_seq_one_letter_code
_entity_poly.pdbx_strand_id
1 'polypeptide(L)'
;MRAKKKRVLLFITILLILAALVGAMFQFTQFGYLTTVPYRSAFTEIASHVYINRDYAGDRQELLEMIEQAKDRVRAFFGELHFQDETILIICDDEKLTRKLGEDHGTVIVSFPAEAHYICISEEYLELDILAHEITHAELRSRLSAKAQKAIPTWFDEGLALQNDYRERYSEAQWIAQTDNGKNTVALEEMDTPAEFYAGEAEDRRFRYLNAKHELDVWMTVHGQHGLLELFDKLNGGADFTTAYDS
;
A
#
# COMPACT_ATOMS: atom_id res chain seq x y z
N MET A 1 -54.36 1.85 -20.31
CA MET A 1 -53.38 0.81 -20.65
C MET A 1 -52.06 1.34 -21.25
N ARG A 2 -52.10 2.22 -22.27
CA ARG A 2 -50.84 2.72 -22.93
C ARG A 2 -49.91 3.50 -22.01
N ALA A 3 -50.40 4.33 -21.09
CA ALA A 3 -49.55 5.12 -20.16
C ALA A 3 -48.82 4.22 -19.15
N LYS A 4 -49.44 3.16 -18.63
CA LYS A 4 -48.83 2.20 -17.72
C LYS A 4 -47.70 1.41 -18.40
N LYS A 5 -47.90 1.00 -19.65
CA LYS A 5 -46.84 0.33 -20.46
C LYS A 5 -45.66 1.25 -20.72
N LYS A 6 -45.85 2.54 -21.01
CA LYS A 6 -44.77 3.50 -21.22
C LYS A 6 -43.95 3.73 -19.95
N ARG A 7 -44.57 3.78 -18.75
CA ARG A 7 -43.88 3.92 -17.47
C ARG A 7 -43.05 2.67 -17.14
N VAL A 8 -43.59 1.47 -17.39
CA VAL A 8 -42.88 0.21 -17.18
C VAL A 8 -41.68 0.12 -18.13
N LEU A 9 -41.86 0.49 -19.40
CA LEU A 9 -40.76 0.49 -20.36
C LEU A 9 -39.65 1.48 -19.96
N LEU A 10 -40.03 2.70 -19.55
CA LEU A 10 -39.07 3.69 -19.07
C LEU A 10 -38.29 3.18 -17.87
N PHE A 11 -38.97 2.55 -16.90
CA PHE A 11 -38.33 1.97 -15.72
C PHE A 11 -37.32 0.87 -16.09
N ILE A 12 -37.69 -0.03 -16.99
CA ILE A 12 -36.80 -1.09 -17.50
C ILE A 12 -35.58 -0.47 -18.20
N THR A 13 -35.80 0.56 -19.03
CA THR A 13 -34.69 1.25 -19.73
C THR A 13 -33.70 1.87 -18.75
N ILE A 14 -34.22 2.53 -17.70
CA ILE A 14 -33.36 3.12 -16.64
C ILE A 14 -32.56 2.04 -15.93
N LEU A 15 -33.19 0.91 -15.57
CA LEU A 15 -32.48 -0.21 -14.94
C LEU A 15 -31.38 -0.78 -15.84
N LEU A 16 -31.63 -0.93 -17.13
CA LEU A 16 -30.64 -1.41 -18.10
C LEU A 16 -29.46 -0.44 -18.24
N ILE A 17 -29.75 0.86 -18.26
CA ILE A 17 -28.70 1.90 -18.30
C ILE A 17 -27.86 1.85 -17.01
N LEU A 18 -28.50 1.77 -15.85
CA LEU A 18 -27.79 1.66 -14.56
C LEU A 18 -26.93 0.38 -14.51
N ALA A 19 -27.46 -0.75 -14.94
CA ALA A 19 -26.72 -2.00 -15.00
C ALA A 19 -25.52 -1.90 -15.97
N ALA A 20 -25.68 -1.23 -17.12
CA ALA A 20 -24.58 -0.98 -18.06
C ALA A 20 -23.51 -0.05 -17.48
N LEU A 21 -23.91 1.01 -16.73
CA LEU A 21 -22.99 1.92 -16.06
C LEU A 21 -22.21 1.21 -14.94
N VAL A 22 -22.88 0.40 -14.14
CA VAL A 22 -22.24 -0.42 -13.11
C VAL A 22 -21.27 -1.42 -13.76
N GLY A 23 -21.68 -2.11 -14.81
CA GLY A 23 -20.81 -3.02 -15.57
C GLY A 23 -19.58 -2.30 -16.15
N ALA A 24 -19.76 -1.09 -16.67
CA ALA A 24 -18.67 -0.25 -17.17
C ALA A 24 -17.72 0.15 -16.03
N MET A 25 -18.23 0.50 -14.86
CA MET A 25 -17.40 0.79 -13.69
C MET A 25 -16.49 -0.39 -13.34
N PHE A 26 -17.04 -1.60 -13.23
CA PHE A 26 -16.26 -2.80 -12.94
C PHE A 26 -15.28 -3.21 -14.05
N GLN A 27 -15.50 -2.78 -15.28
CA GLN A 27 -14.63 -3.10 -16.40
C GLN A 27 -13.54 -2.07 -16.68
N PHE A 28 -13.80 -0.79 -16.43
CA PHE A 28 -12.97 0.32 -16.89
C PHE A 28 -12.37 1.18 -15.80
N THR A 29 -12.74 0.98 -14.53
CA THR A 29 -12.09 1.68 -13.42
C THR A 29 -11.09 0.77 -12.71
N GLN A 30 -10.03 1.35 -12.15
CA GLN A 30 -9.07 0.64 -11.28
C GLN A 30 -9.80 -0.07 -10.14
N PHE A 31 -10.69 0.64 -9.44
CA PHE A 31 -11.51 0.07 -8.37
C PHE A 31 -12.24 -1.21 -8.81
N GLY A 32 -13.01 -1.12 -9.90
CA GLY A 32 -13.76 -2.27 -10.41
C GLY A 32 -12.84 -3.39 -10.90
N TYR A 33 -11.66 -3.03 -11.44
CA TYR A 33 -10.72 -4.03 -11.90
C TYR A 33 -10.12 -4.82 -10.73
N LEU A 34 -9.64 -4.13 -9.70
CA LEU A 34 -9.06 -4.72 -8.48
C LEU A 34 -10.07 -5.59 -7.73
N THR A 35 -11.26 -5.06 -7.45
CA THR A 35 -12.31 -5.80 -6.71
C THR A 35 -12.81 -7.05 -7.44
N THR A 36 -12.57 -7.17 -8.73
CA THR A 36 -12.97 -8.33 -9.54
C THR A 36 -11.82 -9.28 -9.91
N VAL A 37 -10.58 -9.02 -9.48
CA VAL A 37 -9.42 -9.90 -9.71
C VAL A 37 -9.73 -11.37 -9.37
N PRO A 38 -10.33 -11.71 -8.22
CA PRO A 38 -10.64 -13.10 -7.88
C PRO A 38 -11.56 -13.82 -8.88
N TYR A 39 -12.31 -13.07 -9.68
CA TYR A 39 -13.30 -13.60 -10.65
C TYR A 39 -12.83 -13.46 -12.09
N ARG A 40 -11.68 -12.85 -12.34
CA ARG A 40 -11.17 -12.62 -13.69
C ARG A 40 -10.34 -13.82 -14.16
N SER A 41 -10.70 -14.32 -15.32
CA SER A 41 -9.94 -15.41 -15.96
C SER A 41 -8.49 -15.04 -16.34
N ALA A 42 -8.12 -13.77 -16.27
CA ALA A 42 -6.76 -13.29 -16.48
C ALA A 42 -5.83 -13.57 -15.29
N PHE A 43 -6.37 -13.90 -14.12
CA PHE A 43 -5.60 -14.17 -12.91
C PHE A 43 -5.83 -15.59 -12.40
N THR A 44 -4.88 -16.09 -11.64
CA THR A 44 -4.92 -17.38 -10.95
C THR A 44 -4.51 -17.17 -9.49
N GLU A 45 -5.31 -17.66 -8.56
CA GLU A 45 -4.95 -17.73 -7.15
C GLU A 45 -3.95 -18.86 -6.93
N ILE A 46 -2.82 -18.58 -6.30
CA ILE A 46 -1.76 -19.54 -6.02
C ILE A 46 -1.60 -19.85 -4.52
N ALA A 47 -2.10 -18.97 -3.67
CA ALA A 47 -2.26 -19.15 -2.24
C ALA A 47 -3.41 -18.25 -1.77
N SER A 48 -3.88 -18.37 -0.52
CA SER A 48 -4.96 -17.54 0.00
C SER A 48 -4.68 -16.06 -0.22
N HIS A 49 -5.53 -15.37 -1.00
CA HIS A 49 -5.43 -13.95 -1.35
C HIS A 49 -4.17 -13.55 -2.13
N VAL A 50 -3.45 -14.51 -2.73
CA VAL A 50 -2.28 -14.28 -3.58
C VAL A 50 -2.61 -14.64 -5.01
N TYR A 51 -2.57 -13.66 -5.89
CA TYR A 51 -2.91 -13.78 -7.31
C TYR A 51 -1.74 -13.46 -8.21
N ILE A 52 -1.59 -14.22 -9.28
CA ILE A 52 -0.69 -13.94 -10.38
C ILE A 52 -1.49 -13.85 -11.68
N ASN A 53 -0.98 -13.17 -12.71
CA ASN A 53 -1.59 -13.31 -14.03
C ASN A 53 -1.46 -14.75 -14.53
N ARG A 54 -2.43 -15.18 -15.35
CA ARG A 54 -2.56 -16.58 -15.79
C ARG A 54 -1.28 -17.13 -16.45
N ASP A 55 -0.65 -16.29 -17.28
CA ASP A 55 0.51 -16.66 -18.09
C ASP A 55 1.82 -16.22 -17.40
N TYR A 56 1.81 -16.05 -16.08
CA TYR A 56 2.97 -15.68 -15.28
C TYR A 56 4.15 -16.62 -15.54
N ALA A 57 5.28 -16.05 -15.95
CA ALA A 57 6.46 -16.79 -16.39
C ALA A 57 7.44 -17.16 -15.25
N GLY A 58 7.33 -16.48 -14.09
CA GLY A 58 8.20 -16.72 -12.94
C GLY A 58 7.93 -18.03 -12.21
N ASP A 59 8.85 -18.41 -11.33
CA ASP A 59 8.70 -19.60 -10.48
C ASP A 59 7.73 -19.30 -9.33
N ARG A 60 6.62 -20.03 -9.30
CA ARG A 60 5.56 -19.85 -8.27
C ARG A 60 5.99 -20.28 -6.89
N GLN A 61 6.87 -21.27 -6.79
CA GLN A 61 7.36 -21.74 -5.50
C GLN A 61 8.32 -20.72 -4.91
N GLU A 62 9.25 -20.21 -5.70
CA GLU A 62 10.18 -19.14 -5.30
C GLU A 62 9.41 -17.87 -4.89
N LEU A 63 8.37 -17.51 -5.64
CA LEU A 63 7.49 -16.39 -5.28
C LEU A 63 6.81 -16.59 -3.92
N LEU A 64 6.23 -17.76 -3.67
CA LEU A 64 5.58 -18.05 -2.38
C LEU A 64 6.57 -18.04 -1.22
N GLU A 65 7.78 -18.57 -1.42
CA GLU A 65 8.85 -18.51 -0.42
C GLU A 65 9.28 -17.07 -0.12
N MET A 66 9.40 -16.23 -1.14
CA MET A 66 9.70 -14.80 -0.97
C MET A 66 8.59 -14.07 -0.20
N ILE A 67 7.32 -14.36 -0.51
CA ILE A 67 6.17 -13.78 0.20
C ILE A 67 6.21 -14.16 1.70
N GLU A 68 6.48 -15.43 2.02
CA GLU A 68 6.56 -15.85 3.41
C GLU A 68 7.77 -15.23 4.13
N GLN A 69 8.92 -15.10 3.47
CA GLN A 69 10.08 -14.38 4.03
C GLN A 69 9.77 -12.91 4.32
N ALA A 70 9.05 -12.23 3.42
CA ALA A 70 8.63 -10.85 3.63
C ALA A 70 7.65 -10.74 4.81
N LYS A 71 6.67 -11.65 4.90
CA LYS A 71 5.75 -11.73 6.04
C LYS A 71 6.46 -12.01 7.35
N ASP A 72 7.45 -12.90 7.36
CA ASP A 72 8.23 -13.21 8.56
C ASP A 72 9.03 -12.02 9.04
N ARG A 73 9.60 -11.23 8.12
CA ARG A 73 10.30 -9.97 8.44
C ARG A 73 9.36 -8.97 9.09
N VAL A 74 8.20 -8.72 8.49
CA VAL A 74 7.19 -7.79 9.01
C VAL A 74 6.62 -8.30 10.34
N ARG A 75 6.39 -9.61 10.46
CA ARG A 75 5.97 -10.24 11.72
C ARG A 75 7.00 -10.03 12.83
N ALA A 76 8.29 -10.19 12.53
CA ALA A 76 9.36 -9.95 13.51
C ALA A 76 9.38 -8.49 14.00
N PHE A 77 9.05 -7.54 13.12
CA PHE A 77 8.99 -6.12 13.44
C PHE A 77 7.75 -5.76 14.29
N PHE A 78 6.56 -6.26 13.95
CA PHE A 78 5.30 -5.92 14.64
C PHE A 78 4.90 -6.90 15.76
N GLY A 79 5.54 -8.08 15.85
CA GLY A 79 5.18 -9.17 16.77
C GLY A 79 4.18 -10.16 16.19
N GLU A 80 3.17 -9.68 15.48
CA GLU A 80 2.14 -10.47 14.80
C GLU A 80 1.70 -9.78 13.51
N LEU A 81 0.90 -10.45 12.68
CA LEU A 81 0.36 -9.89 11.43
C LEU A 81 -1.15 -9.86 11.46
N HIS A 82 -1.72 -8.69 11.10
CA HIS A 82 -3.15 -8.44 11.02
C HIS A 82 -3.67 -8.36 9.57
N PHE A 83 -2.84 -7.96 8.61
CA PHE A 83 -3.25 -7.64 7.24
C PHE A 83 -3.76 -8.82 6.42
N GLN A 84 -3.48 -10.06 6.81
CA GLN A 84 -3.57 -11.24 5.94
C GLN A 84 -4.99 -11.55 5.44
N ASP A 85 -6.01 -11.26 6.24
CA ASP A 85 -7.41 -11.58 5.90
C ASP A 85 -8.09 -10.49 5.06
N GLU A 86 -7.49 -9.31 4.98
CA GLU A 86 -8.08 -8.10 4.37
C GLU A 86 -7.35 -7.64 3.12
N THR A 87 -6.15 -8.20 2.86
CA THR A 87 -5.28 -7.74 1.77
C THR A 87 -5.14 -8.78 0.67
N ILE A 88 -5.35 -8.34 -0.56
CA ILE A 88 -5.09 -9.13 -1.77
C ILE A 88 -3.75 -8.72 -2.35
N LEU A 89 -2.84 -9.68 -2.48
CA LEU A 89 -1.54 -9.50 -3.14
C LEU A 89 -1.63 -9.96 -4.59
N ILE A 90 -1.22 -9.11 -5.52
CA ILE A 90 -1.27 -9.36 -6.97
C ILE A 90 0.12 -9.13 -7.55
N ILE A 91 0.72 -10.19 -8.08
CA ILE A 91 2.00 -10.13 -8.80
C ILE A 91 1.71 -10.31 -10.29
N CYS A 92 2.25 -9.45 -11.13
CA CYS A 92 1.92 -9.44 -12.55
C CYS A 92 3.14 -9.13 -13.42
N ASP A 93 3.38 -9.96 -14.45
CA ASP A 93 4.39 -9.75 -15.50
C ASP A 93 3.81 -9.25 -16.84
N ASP A 94 2.50 -8.99 -16.88
CA ASP A 94 1.81 -8.42 -18.05
C ASP A 94 1.59 -6.91 -17.89
N GLU A 95 2.33 -6.09 -18.62
CA GLU A 95 2.28 -4.63 -18.60
C GLU A 95 0.86 -4.05 -18.84
N LYS A 96 0.01 -4.72 -19.59
CA LYS A 96 -1.38 -4.24 -19.83
C LYS A 96 -2.27 -4.51 -18.64
N LEU A 97 -2.00 -5.58 -17.91
CA LEU A 97 -2.72 -5.89 -16.68
C LEU A 97 -2.25 -5.02 -15.53
N THR A 98 -0.93 -4.79 -15.39
CA THR A 98 -0.37 -3.90 -14.35
C THR A 98 -0.94 -2.50 -14.45
N ARG A 99 -1.02 -1.92 -15.65
CA ARG A 99 -1.68 -0.61 -15.84
C ARG A 99 -3.15 -0.58 -15.44
N LYS A 100 -3.89 -1.68 -15.61
CA LYS A 100 -5.29 -1.76 -15.16
C LYS A 100 -5.40 -1.88 -13.63
N LEU A 101 -4.39 -2.45 -13.00
CA LEU A 101 -4.27 -2.51 -11.55
C LEU A 101 -3.89 -1.14 -10.95
N GLY A 102 -3.50 -0.17 -11.80
CA GLY A 102 -3.14 1.19 -11.40
C GLY A 102 -1.66 1.36 -11.11
N GLU A 103 -0.86 0.40 -11.54
CA GLU A 103 0.58 0.42 -11.37
C GLU A 103 1.22 0.92 -12.67
N ASP A 104 1.75 2.16 -12.61
CA ASP A 104 2.46 2.77 -13.74
C ASP A 104 3.98 2.70 -13.59
N HIS A 105 4.51 2.47 -12.37
CA HIS A 105 5.94 2.64 -12.08
C HIS A 105 6.51 1.71 -10.98
N GLY A 106 6.02 0.51 -10.84
CA GLY A 106 6.67 -0.51 -10.01
C GLY A 106 5.78 -1.21 -9.00
N THR A 107 5.34 -0.49 -7.99
CA THR A 107 4.46 -1.03 -6.94
C THR A 107 3.37 -0.04 -6.61
N VAL A 108 2.22 -0.54 -6.25
CA VAL A 108 1.14 0.29 -5.72
C VAL A 108 0.37 -0.45 -4.63
N ILE A 109 0.15 0.24 -3.53
CA ILE A 109 -0.85 -0.19 -2.57
C ILE A 109 -2.11 0.65 -2.76
N VAL A 110 -3.24 -0.01 -2.96
CA VAL A 110 -4.54 0.63 -3.16
C VAL A 110 -5.45 0.25 -2.02
N SER A 111 -5.91 1.24 -1.27
CA SER A 111 -6.86 1.06 -0.18
C SER A 111 -8.17 1.74 -0.53
N PHE A 112 -9.27 1.02 -0.33
CA PHE A 112 -10.60 1.57 -0.53
C PHE A 112 -11.32 1.77 0.82
N PRO A 113 -12.28 2.71 0.90
CA PRO A 113 -12.99 3.00 2.14
C PRO A 113 -13.74 1.82 2.77
N ALA A 114 -13.87 0.71 2.05
CA ALA A 114 -14.54 -0.53 2.47
C ALA A 114 -13.58 -1.60 3.03
N GLU A 115 -12.45 -1.19 3.59
CA GLU A 115 -11.48 -2.08 4.27
C GLU A 115 -10.74 -3.08 3.36
N ALA A 116 -10.90 -2.98 2.04
CA ALA A 116 -10.15 -3.82 1.11
C ALA A 116 -8.83 -3.15 0.71
N HIS A 117 -7.73 -3.84 0.96
CA HIS A 117 -6.39 -3.43 0.57
C HIS A 117 -5.88 -4.31 -0.57
N TYR A 118 -5.18 -3.70 -1.51
CA TYR A 118 -4.57 -4.40 -2.64
C TYR A 118 -3.12 -3.99 -2.75
N ILE A 119 -2.22 -4.96 -2.72
CA ILE A 119 -0.81 -4.77 -3.04
C ILE A 119 -0.62 -5.29 -4.46
N CYS A 120 -0.23 -4.41 -5.38
CA CYS A 120 0.04 -4.78 -6.77
C CYS A 120 1.52 -4.53 -7.05
N ILE A 121 2.24 -5.57 -7.48
CA ILE A 121 3.67 -5.50 -7.78
C ILE A 121 3.88 -6.04 -9.19
N SER A 122 4.55 -5.24 -10.03
CA SER A 122 5.08 -5.71 -11.31
C SER A 122 6.26 -6.63 -11.05
N GLU A 123 6.36 -7.73 -11.79
CA GLU A 123 7.40 -8.74 -11.60
C GLU A 123 8.81 -8.16 -11.73
N GLU A 124 9.02 -7.15 -12.58
CA GLU A 124 10.31 -6.47 -12.74
C GLU A 124 10.80 -5.72 -11.48
N TYR A 125 9.88 -5.39 -10.55
CA TYR A 125 10.17 -4.74 -9.26
C TYR A 125 10.00 -5.71 -8.09
N LEU A 126 9.79 -6.99 -8.36
CA LEU A 126 9.57 -7.98 -7.33
C LEU A 126 10.89 -8.34 -6.64
N GLU A 127 11.10 -7.75 -5.48
CA GLU A 127 12.24 -7.99 -4.58
C GLU A 127 11.70 -8.21 -3.16
N LEU A 128 12.42 -9.00 -2.36
CA LEU A 128 12.07 -9.25 -0.97
C LEU A 128 11.88 -7.95 -0.16
N ASP A 129 12.75 -6.98 -0.39
CA ASP A 129 12.72 -5.70 0.31
C ASP A 129 11.51 -4.85 -0.09
N ILE A 130 11.16 -4.82 -1.39
CA ILE A 130 9.97 -4.13 -1.88
C ILE A 130 8.71 -4.82 -1.34
N LEU A 131 8.67 -6.15 -1.37
CA LEU A 131 7.53 -6.89 -0.88
C LEU A 131 7.31 -6.68 0.64
N ALA A 132 8.40 -6.67 1.43
CA ALA A 132 8.31 -6.37 2.86
C ALA A 132 7.89 -4.92 3.13
N HIS A 133 8.33 -3.97 2.32
CA HIS A 133 7.90 -2.58 2.36
C HIS A 133 6.38 -2.45 2.14
N GLU A 134 5.85 -3.03 1.07
CA GLU A 134 4.42 -2.97 0.76
C GLU A 134 3.56 -3.71 1.80
N ILE A 135 4.03 -4.86 2.30
CA ILE A 135 3.37 -5.57 3.39
C ILE A 135 3.35 -4.74 4.67
N THR A 136 4.40 -3.93 4.93
CA THR A 136 4.42 -3.03 6.09
C THR A 136 3.33 -1.96 6.00
N HIS A 137 3.10 -1.37 4.82
CA HIS A 137 1.97 -0.47 4.60
C HIS A 137 0.62 -1.15 4.86
N ALA A 138 0.44 -2.38 4.37
CA ALA A 138 -0.80 -3.13 4.60
C ALA A 138 -1.00 -3.44 6.09
N GLU A 139 0.06 -3.83 6.79
CA GLU A 139 0.03 -4.09 8.23
C GLU A 139 -0.31 -2.83 9.04
N LEU A 140 0.31 -1.69 8.72
CA LEU A 140 -0.01 -0.40 9.34
C LEU A 140 -1.50 -0.06 9.16
N ARG A 141 -2.02 -0.22 7.94
CA ARG A 141 -3.43 0.07 7.63
C ARG A 141 -4.39 -0.86 8.36
N SER A 142 -4.06 -2.13 8.49
CA SER A 142 -4.90 -3.09 9.24
C SER A 142 -4.94 -2.82 10.75
N ARG A 143 -3.93 -2.12 11.28
CA ARG A 143 -3.85 -1.74 12.70
C ARG A 143 -4.55 -0.43 13.02
N LEU A 144 -4.74 0.43 12.04
CA LEU A 144 -5.28 1.77 12.22
C LEU A 144 -6.74 1.86 11.74
N SER A 145 -7.59 2.50 12.54
CA SER A 145 -8.91 2.89 12.09
C SER A 145 -8.84 3.83 10.89
N ALA A 146 -9.88 3.87 10.06
CA ALA A 146 -9.93 4.75 8.88
C ALA A 146 -9.73 6.24 9.21
N LYS A 147 -10.03 6.67 10.44
CA LYS A 147 -9.76 8.03 10.92
C LYS A 147 -8.28 8.20 11.23
N ALA A 148 -7.66 7.25 11.91
CA ALA A 148 -6.23 7.27 12.26
C ALA A 148 -5.35 7.20 11.00
N GLN A 149 -5.69 6.36 10.03
CA GLN A 149 -4.98 6.29 8.74
C GLN A 149 -4.90 7.63 8.01
N LYS A 150 -5.94 8.48 8.13
CA LYS A 150 -5.95 9.83 7.52
C LYS A 150 -5.19 10.86 8.32
N ALA A 151 -4.86 10.57 9.58
CA ALA A 151 -4.19 11.48 10.47
C ALA A 151 -2.67 11.30 10.50
N ILE A 152 -2.17 10.15 10.05
CA ILE A 152 -0.72 9.92 9.96
C ILE A 152 -0.11 10.69 8.78
N PRO A 153 1.05 11.33 8.97
CA PRO A 153 1.77 11.99 7.89
C PRO A 153 2.41 10.96 6.94
N THR A 154 2.64 11.36 5.70
CA THR A 154 3.22 10.49 4.67
C THR A 154 4.64 10.05 5.05
N TRP A 155 5.45 10.95 5.63
CA TRP A 155 6.80 10.60 6.06
C TRP A 155 6.81 9.47 7.11
N PHE A 156 5.78 9.41 7.99
CA PHE A 156 5.68 8.34 8.98
C PHE A 156 5.29 7.00 8.32
N ASP A 157 4.29 7.00 7.42
CA ASP A 157 3.88 5.80 6.68
C ASP A 157 5.07 5.21 5.89
N GLU A 158 5.76 6.05 5.12
CA GLU A 158 6.90 5.64 4.31
C GLU A 158 8.14 5.27 5.15
N GLY A 159 8.44 6.06 6.17
CA GLY A 159 9.54 5.78 7.11
C GLY A 159 9.36 4.46 7.83
N LEU A 160 8.11 4.12 8.20
CA LEU A 160 7.79 2.85 8.83
C LEU A 160 7.93 1.68 7.85
N ALA A 161 7.48 1.83 6.61
CA ALA A 161 7.66 0.82 5.57
C ALA A 161 9.15 0.52 5.30
N LEU A 162 9.99 1.56 5.36
CA LEU A 162 11.44 1.44 5.21
C LEU A 162 12.14 0.72 6.37
N GLN A 163 11.48 0.49 7.51
CA GLN A 163 12.05 -0.34 8.59
C GLN A 163 12.22 -1.80 8.16
N ASN A 164 11.44 -2.25 7.17
CA ASN A 164 11.50 -3.59 6.60
C ASN A 164 12.09 -3.64 5.18
N ASP A 165 12.58 -2.51 4.66
CA ASP A 165 13.27 -2.37 3.37
C ASP A 165 14.78 -2.19 3.62
N TYR A 166 15.56 -3.24 3.36
CA TYR A 166 17.00 -3.24 3.66
C TYR A 166 17.86 -2.88 2.45
N ARG A 167 17.27 -2.29 1.42
CA ARG A 167 18.04 -1.85 0.25
C ARG A 167 19.07 -0.81 0.65
N GLU A 168 20.33 -1.02 0.22
CA GLU A 168 21.49 -0.19 0.59
C GLU A 168 21.26 1.31 0.34
N ARG A 169 20.48 1.66 -0.67
CA ARG A 169 20.13 3.06 -0.99
C ARG A 169 19.39 3.81 0.12
N TYR A 170 18.86 3.11 1.11
CA TYR A 170 18.18 3.66 2.28
C TYR A 170 18.93 3.42 3.58
N SER A 171 20.22 3.01 3.50
CA SER A 171 21.03 2.78 4.68
C SER A 171 21.40 4.08 5.41
N GLU A 172 21.73 3.94 6.68
CA GLU A 172 22.25 5.05 7.51
C GLU A 172 23.50 5.68 6.89
N ALA A 173 24.38 4.87 6.27
CA ALA A 173 25.55 5.37 5.55
C ALA A 173 25.19 6.31 4.40
N GLN A 174 24.11 6.01 3.67
CA GLN A 174 23.58 6.86 2.62
C GLN A 174 22.98 8.15 3.19
N TRP A 175 22.25 8.06 4.30
CA TRP A 175 21.73 9.25 4.97
C TRP A 175 22.85 10.18 5.42
N ILE A 176 23.88 9.67 6.11
CA ILE A 176 25.05 10.45 6.53
C ILE A 176 25.70 11.14 5.34
N ALA A 177 25.92 10.40 4.24
CA ALA A 177 26.59 10.93 3.05
C ALA A 177 25.76 12.01 2.36
N GLN A 178 24.46 11.84 2.23
CA GLN A 178 23.59 12.75 1.47
C GLN A 178 23.15 13.98 2.27
N THR A 179 23.10 13.87 3.61
CA THR A 179 22.70 14.98 4.48
C THR A 179 23.90 15.77 5.05
N ASP A 180 25.14 15.45 4.68
CA ASP A 180 26.34 15.97 5.36
C ASP A 180 26.24 15.75 6.88
N ASN A 181 25.96 14.51 7.27
CA ASN A 181 25.79 14.09 8.66
C ASN A 181 24.71 14.92 9.39
N GLY A 182 23.53 15.03 8.79
CA GLY A 182 22.36 15.68 9.36
C GLY A 182 22.32 17.21 9.26
N LYS A 183 23.28 17.85 8.57
CA LYS A 183 23.28 19.32 8.39
C LYS A 183 22.28 19.79 7.33
N ASN A 184 21.99 18.93 6.35
CA ASN A 184 21.09 19.20 5.25
C ASN A 184 20.00 18.14 5.27
N THR A 185 18.92 18.40 5.98
CA THR A 185 17.73 17.51 6.07
C THR A 185 16.51 18.22 5.52
N VAL A 186 15.45 17.49 5.26
CA VAL A 186 14.11 18.02 4.98
C VAL A 186 13.36 18.07 6.30
N ALA A 187 12.69 19.18 6.60
CA ALA A 187 11.83 19.26 7.77
C ALA A 187 10.63 18.28 7.61
N LEU A 188 10.21 17.65 8.72
CA LEU A 188 9.14 16.65 8.67
C LEU A 188 7.83 17.24 8.13
N GLU A 189 7.54 18.49 8.50
CA GLU A 189 6.34 19.23 8.04
C GLU A 189 6.31 19.48 6.54
N GLU A 190 7.46 19.39 5.85
CA GLU A 190 7.56 19.47 4.39
C GLU A 190 7.37 18.11 3.70
N MET A 191 7.04 17.08 4.47
CA MET A 191 6.84 15.69 4.04
C MET A 191 5.52 15.09 4.55
N ASP A 192 4.61 15.91 5.08
CA ASP A 192 3.38 15.45 5.73
C ASP A 192 2.38 14.86 4.74
N THR A 193 2.24 15.47 3.58
CA THR A 193 1.26 15.05 2.59
C THR A 193 1.90 14.29 1.42
N PRO A 194 1.14 13.41 0.73
CA PRO A 194 1.64 12.74 -0.48
C PRO A 194 2.14 13.72 -1.55
N ALA A 195 1.47 14.88 -1.70
CA ALA A 195 1.86 15.89 -2.68
C ALA A 195 3.24 16.50 -2.37
N GLU A 196 3.56 16.69 -1.10
CA GLU A 196 4.87 17.18 -0.64
C GLU A 196 5.92 16.07 -0.69
N PHE A 197 5.59 14.90 -0.16
CA PHE A 197 6.52 13.76 -0.06
C PHE A 197 7.00 13.30 -1.43
N TYR A 198 6.10 13.17 -2.41
CA TYR A 198 6.42 12.68 -3.76
C TYR A 198 6.75 13.79 -4.77
N ALA A 199 6.85 15.05 -4.35
CA ALA A 199 7.20 16.16 -5.22
C ALA A 199 8.62 16.03 -5.79
N GLY A 200 8.83 16.65 -6.96
CA GLY A 200 10.16 16.74 -7.59
C GLY A 200 10.61 15.47 -8.31
N GLU A 201 11.91 15.41 -8.57
CA GLU A 201 12.54 14.33 -9.31
C GLU A 201 12.77 13.07 -8.42
N ALA A 202 13.20 11.98 -9.02
CA ALA A 202 13.46 10.72 -8.31
C ALA A 202 14.50 10.86 -7.19
N GLU A 203 15.49 11.75 -7.36
CA GLU A 203 16.52 12.03 -6.35
C GLU A 203 15.94 12.78 -5.15
N ASP A 204 15.06 13.77 -5.40
CA ASP A 204 14.37 14.51 -4.32
C ASP A 204 13.49 13.58 -3.48
N ARG A 205 12.76 12.68 -4.14
CA ARG A 205 11.96 11.68 -3.45
C ARG A 205 12.82 10.73 -2.61
N ARG A 206 13.91 10.20 -3.20
CA ARG A 206 14.83 9.31 -2.47
C ARG A 206 15.41 10.00 -1.24
N PHE A 207 15.71 11.29 -1.33
CA PHE A 207 16.21 12.06 -0.20
C PHE A 207 15.20 12.18 0.92
N ARG A 208 13.89 12.35 0.60
CA ARG A 208 12.81 12.34 1.61
C ARG A 208 12.63 10.96 2.22
N TYR A 209 12.69 9.89 1.44
CA TYR A 209 12.70 8.53 1.97
C TYR A 209 13.82 8.29 2.98
N LEU A 210 15.04 8.75 2.68
CA LEU A 210 16.17 8.65 3.60
C LEU A 210 15.93 9.42 4.91
N ASN A 211 15.39 10.64 4.83
CA ASN A 211 15.07 11.42 6.02
C ASN A 211 13.95 10.78 6.84
N ALA A 212 12.89 10.31 6.22
CA ALA A 212 11.78 9.62 6.87
C ALA A 212 12.24 8.33 7.57
N LYS A 213 13.09 7.53 6.89
CA LYS A 213 13.67 6.33 7.49
C LYS A 213 14.51 6.65 8.71
N HIS A 214 15.44 7.60 8.58
CA HIS A 214 16.33 7.99 9.68
C HIS A 214 15.53 8.46 10.90
N GLU A 215 14.52 9.29 10.70
CA GLU A 215 13.62 9.73 11.78
C GLU A 215 13.00 8.55 12.51
N LEU A 216 12.46 7.57 11.77
CA LEU A 216 11.88 6.38 12.36
C LEU A 216 12.94 5.46 13.01
N ASP A 217 14.15 5.35 12.47
CA ASP A 217 15.25 4.61 13.08
C ASP A 217 15.59 5.19 14.46
N VAL A 218 15.66 6.53 14.58
CA VAL A 218 15.92 7.24 15.85
C VAL A 218 14.75 7.03 16.81
N TRP A 219 13.53 7.25 16.37
CA TRP A 219 12.34 7.11 17.20
C TRP A 219 12.19 5.67 17.72
N MET A 220 12.34 4.67 16.85
CA MET A 220 12.27 3.25 17.21
C MET A 220 13.39 2.81 18.16
N THR A 221 14.55 3.46 18.13
CA THR A 221 15.64 3.19 19.09
C THR A 221 15.21 3.58 20.52
N VAL A 222 14.37 4.60 20.67
CA VAL A 222 13.90 5.09 21.98
C VAL A 222 12.66 4.32 22.44
N HIS A 223 11.68 4.17 21.55
CA HIS A 223 10.33 3.68 21.89
C HIS A 223 10.16 2.18 21.64
N GLY A 224 10.90 1.62 20.68
CA GLY A 224 10.82 0.22 20.28
C GLY A 224 9.44 -0.21 19.76
N GLN A 225 9.27 -1.51 19.59
CA GLN A 225 8.01 -2.12 19.15
C GLN A 225 6.83 -1.77 20.09
N HIS A 226 7.06 -1.78 21.40
CA HIS A 226 6.01 -1.50 22.39
C HIS A 226 5.48 -0.06 22.22
N GLY A 227 6.38 0.93 22.11
CA GLY A 227 5.98 2.33 21.90
C GLY A 227 5.25 2.54 20.57
N LEU A 228 5.62 1.78 19.51
CA LEU A 228 4.90 1.82 18.23
C LEU A 228 3.46 1.32 18.38
N LEU A 229 3.25 0.24 19.10
CA LEU A 229 1.90 -0.29 19.33
C LEU A 229 1.06 0.66 20.21
N GLU A 230 1.67 1.26 21.23
CA GLU A 230 1.02 2.30 22.05
C GLU A 230 0.65 3.55 21.23
N LEU A 231 1.49 3.96 20.28
CA LEU A 231 1.18 5.04 19.34
C LEU A 231 -0.08 4.70 18.53
N PHE A 232 -0.18 3.49 17.99
CA PHE A 232 -1.37 3.05 17.25
C PHE A 232 -2.63 3.06 18.12
N ASP A 233 -2.54 2.62 19.36
CA ASP A 233 -3.66 2.66 20.32
C ASP A 233 -4.11 4.10 20.60
N LYS A 234 -3.18 5.04 20.82
CA LYS A 234 -3.47 6.47 21.01
C LYS A 234 -4.17 7.06 19.78
N LEU A 235 -3.67 6.76 18.55
CA LEU A 235 -4.24 7.24 17.29
C LEU A 235 -5.64 6.67 17.05
N ASN A 236 -5.85 5.39 17.32
CA ASN A 236 -7.16 4.74 17.24
C ASN A 236 -8.14 5.32 18.27
N GLY A 237 -7.63 5.75 19.42
CA GLY A 237 -8.37 6.49 20.42
C GLY A 237 -8.69 7.94 20.03
N GLY A 238 -8.18 8.41 18.89
CA GLY A 238 -8.45 9.73 18.34
C GLY A 238 -7.50 10.83 18.79
N ALA A 239 -6.34 10.45 19.34
CA ALA A 239 -5.27 11.42 19.65
C ALA A 239 -4.76 12.07 18.35
N ASP A 240 -4.26 13.30 18.51
CA ASP A 240 -3.51 13.99 17.47
C ASP A 240 -2.16 13.29 17.24
N PHE A 241 -1.73 13.18 15.97
CA PHE A 241 -0.52 12.42 15.63
C PHE A 241 0.72 13.01 16.31
N THR A 242 0.98 14.31 16.14
CA THR A 242 2.17 14.96 16.71
C THR A 242 2.23 14.80 18.22
N THR A 243 1.10 15.04 18.90
CA THR A 243 1.00 14.87 20.35
C THR A 243 1.27 13.42 20.79
N ALA A 244 0.79 12.44 20.03
CA ALA A 244 0.97 11.03 20.35
C ALA A 244 2.39 10.52 20.04
N TYR A 245 3.02 11.05 18.98
CA TYR A 245 4.36 10.70 18.54
C TYR A 245 5.44 11.24 19.45
N ASP A 246 5.26 12.46 19.97
CA ASP A 246 6.21 13.16 20.85
C ASP A 246 6.12 12.71 22.33
N SER A 247 5.22 11.78 22.66
CA SER A 247 4.92 11.38 24.04
C SER A 247 5.58 10.01 24.44
#